data_db3b6ade715a31ad89dc2bbcfc28c841
#
_entry.id   db3b6ade715a31ad89dc2bbcfc28c841
#
_cell.length_a   1.000
_cell.length_b   1.000
_cell.length_c   1.000
_cell.angle_alpha   90.00
_cell.angle_beta   90.00
_cell.angle_gamma   90.00
#
_symmetry.space_group_name_H-M   'P 1'
#
loop_
_entity.id
_entity.type
_entity.pdbx_description
1 polymer ?
#
loop_
_entity_poly.entity_id
_entity_poly.type
_entity_poly.pdbx_seq_one_letter_code
_entity_poly.pdbx_strand_id
1 'polypeptide(L)'
;MSLSALNEFNLDFFSLKGKNAIVTGGNSGLGQAFAVALAKAGANLFIPSFIMDKGETRELIEQQGVQVEFLQIDITEKGAPAKVIAQCVERFGSVDIFS
;
A
#
# COMPACT_ATOMS: atom_id res chain seq x y z
N MET A 1 -2.49 -19.22 -4.32
CA MET A 1 -3.01 -18.82 -2.99
C MET A 1 -4.37 -18.19 -3.16
N SER A 2 -5.34 -18.62 -2.39
CA SER A 2 -6.68 -18.05 -2.45
C SER A 2 -6.75 -16.76 -1.62
N LEU A 3 -7.76 -15.93 -1.89
CA LEU A 3 -8.00 -14.75 -1.06
C LEU A 3 -8.32 -15.13 0.38
N SER A 4 -8.97 -16.29 0.57
CA SER A 4 -9.24 -16.81 1.90
C SER A 4 -7.96 -17.10 2.66
N ALA A 5 -6.99 -17.75 2.02
CA ALA A 5 -5.69 -17.99 2.62
C ALA A 5 -4.95 -16.69 2.90
N LEU A 6 -5.11 -15.67 2.05
CA LEU A 6 -4.49 -14.38 2.27
C LEU A 6 -5.10 -13.68 3.49
N ASN A 7 -6.43 -13.79 3.68
CA ASN A 7 -7.09 -13.24 4.85
C ASN A 7 -6.65 -13.95 6.13
N GLU A 8 -6.35 -15.24 6.03
CA GLU A 8 -5.85 -16.03 7.13
C GLU A 8 -4.35 -15.87 7.33
N PHE A 9 -3.67 -15.34 6.31
CA PHE A 9 -2.26 -15.01 6.41
C PHE A 9 -2.13 -13.97 7.49
N ASN A 10 -1.62 -14.43 8.59
CA ASN A 10 -1.75 -13.73 9.83
C ASN A 10 -0.53 -12.85 10.07
N LEU A 11 -0.70 -11.56 9.87
CA LEU A 11 0.32 -10.58 10.22
C LEU A 11 0.20 -10.14 11.68
N ASP A 12 -0.67 -10.79 12.46
CA ASP A 12 -0.89 -10.42 13.87
C ASP A 12 0.36 -10.63 14.72
N PHE A 13 1.25 -11.54 14.29
CA PHE A 13 2.52 -11.76 14.97
C PHE A 13 3.55 -10.70 14.66
N PHE A 14 3.28 -9.84 13.68
CA PHE A 14 4.18 -8.79 13.27
C PHE A 14 3.51 -7.44 13.47
N SER A 15 4.19 -6.52 14.11
CA SER A 15 3.76 -5.13 14.14
C SER A 15 4.53 -4.37 13.08
N LEU A 16 3.81 -3.73 12.18
CA LEU A 16 4.37 -2.83 11.19
C LEU A 16 4.08 -1.37 11.55
N LYS A 17 3.73 -1.14 12.81
CA LYS A 17 3.39 0.19 13.27
C LYS A 17 4.53 1.17 12.97
N GLY A 18 4.18 2.28 12.32
CA GLY A 18 5.15 3.30 11.94
C GLY A 18 5.94 2.98 10.68
N LYS A 19 5.76 1.79 10.09
CA LYS A 19 6.40 1.45 8.84
C LYS A 19 5.62 2.02 7.67
N ASN A 20 6.32 2.33 6.58
CA ASN A 20 5.73 2.88 5.38
C ASN A 20 5.93 1.92 4.23
N ALA A 21 4.83 1.51 3.60
CA ALA A 21 4.85 0.50 2.54
C ALA A 21 4.36 1.08 1.23
N ILE A 22 5.10 0.82 0.17
CA ILE A 22 4.67 1.11 -1.20
C ILE A 22 4.12 -0.20 -1.77
N VAL A 23 2.87 -0.17 -2.24
CA VAL A 23 2.23 -1.31 -2.91
C VAL A 23 1.75 -0.87 -4.27
N THR A 24 2.45 -1.29 -5.32
CA THR A 24 2.04 -0.96 -6.69
C THR A 24 0.77 -1.70 -7.04
N GLY A 25 -0.20 -0.98 -7.62
CA GLY A 25 -1.49 -1.58 -7.95
C GLY A 25 -2.29 -2.02 -6.74
N GLY A 26 -2.05 -1.40 -5.58
CA GLY A 26 -2.72 -1.78 -4.34
C GLY A 26 -4.19 -1.42 -4.25
N ASN A 27 -4.77 -0.87 -5.32
CA ASN A 27 -6.18 -0.47 -5.35
C ASN A 27 -7.07 -1.45 -6.10
N SER A 28 -6.59 -2.64 -6.43
CA SER A 28 -7.41 -3.64 -7.11
C SER A 28 -6.96 -5.06 -6.79
N GLY A 29 -7.92 -5.97 -6.75
CA GLY A 29 -7.69 -7.41 -6.65
C GLY A 29 -6.77 -7.80 -5.52
N LEU A 30 -5.78 -8.62 -5.85
CA LEU A 30 -4.82 -9.13 -4.87
C LEU A 30 -3.96 -8.03 -4.26
N GLY A 31 -3.64 -7.00 -5.04
CA GLY A 31 -2.89 -5.85 -4.53
C GLY A 31 -3.64 -5.13 -3.42
N GLN A 32 -4.95 -4.94 -3.58
CA GLN A 32 -5.78 -4.35 -2.54
C GLN A 32 -5.79 -5.20 -1.28
N ALA A 33 -5.97 -6.52 -1.43
CA ALA A 33 -5.97 -7.42 -0.28
C ALA A 33 -4.64 -7.37 0.48
N PHE A 34 -3.53 -7.32 -0.24
CA PHE A 34 -2.21 -7.21 0.35
C PHE A 34 -2.02 -5.87 1.08
N ALA A 35 -2.44 -4.78 0.44
CA ALA A 35 -2.35 -3.45 1.05
C ALA A 35 -3.17 -3.37 2.35
N VAL A 36 -4.37 -3.93 2.34
CA VAL A 36 -5.22 -3.97 3.54
C VAL A 36 -4.58 -4.81 4.64
N ALA A 37 -3.96 -5.94 4.28
CA ALA A 37 -3.26 -6.78 5.26
C ALA A 37 -2.11 -6.03 5.93
N LEU A 38 -1.32 -5.28 5.15
CA LEU A 38 -0.25 -4.45 5.70
C LEU A 38 -0.81 -3.35 6.61
N ALA A 39 -1.92 -2.74 6.22
CA ALA A 39 -2.58 -1.71 7.03
C ALA A 39 -3.07 -2.28 8.37
N LYS A 40 -3.62 -3.49 8.35
CA LYS A 40 -4.03 -4.17 9.60
C LYS A 40 -2.86 -4.41 10.53
N ALA A 41 -1.67 -4.61 9.99
CA ALA A 41 -0.45 -4.77 10.79
C ALA A 41 0.11 -3.43 11.27
N GLY A 42 -0.45 -2.30 10.83
CA GLY A 42 -0.08 -0.98 11.30
C GLY A 42 0.71 -0.12 10.31
N ALA A 43 0.97 -0.62 9.10
CA ALA A 43 1.74 0.12 8.11
C ALA A 43 0.91 1.23 7.47
N ASN A 44 1.56 2.34 7.16
CA ASN A 44 1.02 3.36 6.28
C ASN A 44 1.23 2.93 4.83
N LEU A 45 0.30 3.27 3.96
CA LEU A 45 0.30 2.80 2.58
C LEU A 45 0.49 3.94 1.60
N PHE A 46 1.43 3.75 0.66
CA PHE A 46 1.62 4.61 -0.50
C PHE A 46 1.36 3.77 -1.74
N ILE A 47 0.33 4.12 -2.51
CA ILE A 47 -0.17 3.26 -3.57
C ILE A 47 -0.07 3.98 -4.93
N PRO A 48 1.02 3.73 -5.67
CA PRO A 48 1.08 4.20 -7.05
C PRO A 48 0.25 3.28 -7.93
N SER A 49 -0.59 3.84 -8.79
CA SER A 49 -1.37 3.07 -9.73
C SER A 49 -1.71 3.87 -10.97
N PHE A 50 -1.87 3.17 -12.10
CA PHE A 50 -2.24 3.80 -13.34
C PHE A 50 -3.68 4.32 -13.28
N ILE A 51 -4.57 3.55 -12.65
CA ILE A 51 -5.97 3.91 -12.49
C ILE A 51 -6.19 4.38 -11.05
N MET A 52 -6.78 5.55 -10.88
CA MET A 52 -7.03 6.10 -9.56
C MET A 52 -8.08 5.30 -8.80
N ASP A 53 -7.90 5.21 -7.51
CA ASP A 53 -8.87 4.61 -6.61
C ASP A 53 -10.15 5.45 -6.58
N LYS A 54 -11.29 4.76 -6.55
CA LYS A 54 -12.61 5.41 -6.49
C LYS A 54 -13.11 5.58 -5.06
N GLY A 55 -12.26 5.32 -4.08
CA GLY A 55 -12.57 5.48 -2.66
C GLY A 55 -12.69 4.20 -1.89
N GLU A 56 -12.87 3.05 -2.54
CA GLU A 56 -13.04 1.76 -1.87
C GLU A 56 -11.78 1.36 -1.09
N THR A 57 -10.63 1.39 -1.76
CA THR A 57 -9.38 0.99 -1.13
C THR A 57 -8.99 1.96 -0.02
N ARG A 58 -9.14 3.25 -0.28
CA ARG A 58 -8.88 4.28 0.73
C ARG A 58 -9.68 4.02 1.99
N GLU A 59 -10.97 3.75 1.85
CA GLU A 59 -11.84 3.53 2.99
C GLU A 59 -11.41 2.30 3.79
N LEU A 60 -11.12 1.20 3.09
CA LEU A 60 -10.67 -0.04 3.74
C LEU A 60 -9.39 0.16 4.55
N ILE A 61 -8.45 0.93 4.01
CA ILE A 61 -7.17 1.17 4.68
C ILE A 61 -7.34 2.15 5.83
N GLU A 62 -8.10 3.22 5.63
CA GLU A 62 -8.32 4.22 6.68
C GLU A 62 -9.05 3.65 7.88
N GLN A 63 -9.90 2.65 7.65
CA GLN A 63 -10.57 1.94 8.76
C GLN A 63 -9.58 1.27 9.71
N GLN A 64 -8.37 1.01 9.25
CA GLN A 64 -7.33 0.42 10.10
C GLN A 64 -6.57 1.46 10.93
N GLY A 65 -6.88 2.74 10.78
CA GLY A 65 -6.27 3.80 11.57
C GLY A 65 -4.90 4.24 11.08
N VAL A 66 -4.53 3.89 9.84
CA VAL A 66 -3.25 4.27 9.25
C VAL A 66 -3.46 5.31 8.15
N GLN A 67 -2.36 5.88 7.65
CA GLN A 67 -2.39 6.83 6.55
C GLN A 67 -2.33 6.09 5.22
N VAL A 68 -2.98 6.66 4.21
CA VAL A 68 -2.90 6.14 2.84
C VAL A 68 -2.80 7.33 1.87
N GLU A 69 -1.89 7.21 0.91
CA GLU A 69 -1.72 8.17 -0.16
C GLU A 69 -1.69 7.43 -1.49
N PHE A 70 -2.30 8.01 -2.50
CA PHE A 70 -2.33 7.47 -3.86
C PHE A 70 -1.57 8.38 -4.80
N LEU A 71 -0.87 7.78 -5.74
CA LEU A 71 -0.20 8.52 -6.82
C LEU A 71 -0.62 7.90 -8.14
N GLN A 72 -1.21 8.70 -9.03
CA GLN A 72 -1.52 8.24 -10.38
C GLN A 72 -0.25 8.33 -11.22
N ILE A 73 0.27 7.19 -11.62
CA ILE A 73 1.51 7.11 -12.38
C ILE A 73 1.56 5.79 -13.14
N ASP A 74 2.18 5.82 -14.32
CA ASP A 74 2.51 4.59 -15.05
C ASP A 74 3.86 4.11 -14.55
N ILE A 75 3.86 3.06 -13.75
CA ILE A 75 5.07 2.53 -13.11
C ILE A 75 6.06 1.95 -14.14
N THR A 76 5.61 1.68 -15.37
CA THR A 76 6.48 1.17 -16.43
C THR A 76 7.29 2.26 -17.11
N GLU A 77 6.96 3.52 -16.89
CA GLU A 77 7.73 4.61 -17.49
C GLU A 77 9.10 4.74 -16.85
N LYS A 78 10.07 5.19 -17.67
CA LYS A 78 11.43 5.40 -17.21
C LYS A 78 11.44 6.43 -16.08
N GLY A 79 12.12 6.08 -14.99
CA GLY A 79 12.22 6.96 -13.83
C GLY A 79 11.02 6.91 -12.88
N ALA A 80 9.96 6.19 -13.22
CA ALA A 80 8.78 6.11 -12.38
C ALA A 80 9.07 5.51 -10.99
N PRO A 81 9.81 4.39 -10.88
CA PRO A 81 10.10 3.85 -9.56
C PRO A 81 10.83 4.82 -8.65
N ALA A 82 11.81 5.53 -9.18
CA ALA A 82 12.54 6.53 -8.39
C ALA A 82 11.63 7.67 -7.94
N LYS A 83 10.73 8.11 -8.80
CA LYS A 83 9.76 9.15 -8.47
C LYS A 83 8.80 8.70 -7.37
N VAL A 84 8.33 7.46 -7.44
CA VAL A 84 7.45 6.89 -6.43
C VAL A 84 8.14 6.86 -5.08
N ILE A 85 9.37 6.39 -5.02
CA ILE A 85 10.15 6.34 -3.78
C ILE A 85 10.34 7.75 -3.23
N ALA A 86 10.73 8.70 -4.07
CA ALA A 86 10.96 10.08 -3.65
C ALA A 86 9.69 10.69 -3.05
N GLN A 87 8.54 10.47 -3.68
CA GLN A 87 7.29 11.02 -3.18
C GLN A 87 6.83 10.34 -1.89
N CYS A 88 7.06 9.05 -1.74
CA CYS A 88 6.76 8.36 -0.50
C CYS A 88 7.61 8.91 0.65
N VAL A 89 8.90 9.11 0.42
CA VAL A 89 9.79 9.70 1.42
C VAL A 89 9.34 11.11 1.79
N GLU A 90 8.94 11.90 0.79
CA GLU A 90 8.46 13.26 1.05
C GLU A 90 7.20 13.25 1.93
N ARG A 91 6.28 12.32 1.67
CA ARG A 91 5.00 12.26 2.38
C ARG A 91 5.10 11.59 3.74
N PHE A 92 5.85 10.50 3.82
CA PHE A 92 5.88 9.65 5.02
C PHE A 92 7.22 9.62 5.73
N GLY A 93 8.26 10.12 5.10
CA GLY A 93 9.60 10.18 5.71
C GLY A 93 10.51 9.01 5.39
N SER A 94 9.98 7.87 4.97
CA SER A 94 10.79 6.68 4.66
C SER A 94 10.03 5.69 3.79
N VAL A 95 10.75 4.73 3.24
CA VAL A 95 10.17 3.54 2.60
C VAL A 95 10.77 2.33 3.29
N ASP A 96 9.93 1.53 3.92
CA ASP A 96 10.37 0.32 4.63
C ASP A 96 10.04 -0.95 3.85
N ILE A 97 8.96 -0.92 3.08
CA ILE A 97 8.48 -2.06 2.29
C ILE A 97 8.15 -1.57 0.89
N PHE A 98 8.61 -2.29 -0.13
CA PHE A 98 8.29 -1.98 -1.52
C PHE A 98 7.84 -3.27 -2.21
N SER A 99 6.61 -3.26 -2.71
CA SER A 99 6.06 -4.42 -3.41
C SER A 99 5.33 -4.02 -4.69
#